data_28572f1a73cc7a4c82ecb45d7889eb28
#
_entry.id   28572f1a73cc7a4c82ecb45d7889eb28
#
_cell.length_a   1.000
_cell.length_b   1.000
_cell.length_c   1.000
_cell.angle_alpha   90.00
_cell.angle_beta   90.00
_cell.angle_gamma   90.00
#
_symmetry.space_group_name_H-M   'P 1'
#
loop_
_entity.id
_entity.type
_entity.pdbx_description
1 polymer ?
#
loop_
_entity_poly.entity_id
_entity_poly.type
_entity_poly.pdbx_seq_one_letter_code
_entity_poly.pdbx_strand_id
1 'polypeptide(L)'
;SVVLGQRLVTLSSVEMAEAQGLMIVADREWLRVKNLGRGTVSESRYTEAEVARQQALARVLAYGMTEKQASALTTSGDGTKATGSFELLATRAGTILRDDFLVGELIEPGRVLFDITDESVLWVEAQQVATGLPHIETNAKARVSVDGQLWIEGSVIQRHHQLDETTRTRSLRIEVENAEDQLHPGQFVEVVVETGKRAPTLAIPKAAVTMIGGSPTVFSLEDGDEFHAETVSVGATVGDWVTINSGVETGDIVATDGVFHLKSLMLKSSLGEGHGH
;
A
#
# COMPACT_ATOMS: atom_id res chain seq x y z
N SER A 1 -10.94 -1.12 13.09
CA SER A 1 -10.02 0.02 13.28
C SER A 1 -10.06 0.52 14.72
N VAL A 2 -9.01 1.23 15.15
CA VAL A 2 -8.88 1.84 16.49
C VAL A 2 -8.40 3.28 16.37
N VAL A 3 -8.72 4.10 17.38
CA VAL A 3 -8.20 5.47 17.45
C VAL A 3 -7.10 5.58 18.51
N LEU A 4 -6.24 6.57 18.37
CA LEU A 4 -5.18 6.86 19.36
C LEU A 4 -5.76 6.96 20.77
N GLY A 5 -5.19 6.22 21.73
CA GLY A 5 -5.63 6.20 23.13
C GLY A 5 -6.87 5.35 23.41
N GLN A 6 -7.40 4.64 22.42
CA GLN A 6 -8.47 3.67 22.64
C GLN A 6 -7.98 2.51 23.50
N ARG A 7 -8.78 2.09 24.47
CA ARG A 7 -8.48 0.91 25.30
C ARG A 7 -8.53 -0.35 24.43
N LEU A 8 -7.47 -1.15 24.50
CA LEU A 8 -7.32 -2.42 23.78
C LEU A 8 -7.60 -3.60 24.72
N VAL A 9 -6.86 -3.67 25.82
CA VAL A 9 -6.95 -4.75 26.79
C VAL A 9 -6.59 -4.25 28.17
N THR A 10 -7.07 -4.92 29.22
CA THR A 10 -6.64 -4.71 30.60
C THR A 10 -5.61 -5.78 30.96
N LEU A 11 -4.43 -5.34 31.38
CA LEU A 11 -3.36 -6.19 31.90
C LEU A 11 -3.31 -6.10 33.42
N SER A 12 -2.79 -7.12 34.06
CA SER A 12 -2.62 -7.19 35.53
C SER A 12 -1.35 -7.92 35.89
N SER A 13 -0.57 -7.37 36.84
CA SER A 13 0.59 -8.06 37.42
C SER A 13 0.81 -7.67 38.87
N VAL A 14 1.54 -8.53 39.60
CA VAL A 14 1.91 -8.28 41.00
C VAL A 14 2.87 -7.11 41.08
N GLU A 15 3.85 -7.04 40.18
CA GLU A 15 4.84 -5.96 40.12
C GLU A 15 4.20 -4.60 39.86
N MET A 16 3.14 -4.57 39.05
CA MET A 16 2.35 -3.36 38.83
C MET A 16 1.60 -2.97 40.10
N ALA A 17 1.00 -3.93 40.84
CA ALA A 17 0.32 -3.64 42.12
C ALA A 17 1.28 -3.00 43.14
N GLU A 18 2.47 -3.52 43.26
CA GLU A 18 3.51 -2.96 44.13
C GLU A 18 3.90 -1.53 43.67
N ALA A 19 4.12 -1.33 42.37
CA ALA A 19 4.48 -0.02 41.81
C ALA A 19 3.37 1.02 42.01
N GLN A 20 2.10 0.62 41.82
CA GLN A 20 0.93 1.45 42.10
C GLN A 20 0.82 1.84 43.56
N GLY A 21 1.07 0.89 44.47
CA GLY A 21 1.10 1.15 45.92
C GLY A 21 2.19 2.14 46.31
N LEU A 22 3.38 1.96 45.82
CA LEU A 22 4.51 2.90 46.03
C LEU A 22 4.21 4.30 45.48
N MET A 23 3.57 4.38 44.30
CA MET A 23 3.19 5.65 43.69
C MET A 23 2.17 6.42 44.56
N ILE A 24 1.16 5.75 45.09
CA ILE A 24 0.16 6.36 45.99
C ILE A 24 0.83 6.89 47.26
N VAL A 25 1.73 6.13 47.85
CA VAL A 25 2.45 6.54 49.08
C VAL A 25 3.34 7.74 48.82
N ALA A 26 4.14 7.66 47.76
CA ALA A 26 5.08 8.75 47.38
C ALA A 26 4.33 10.03 47.02
N ASP A 27 3.23 9.97 46.30
CA ASP A 27 2.42 11.13 45.90
C ASP A 27 1.78 11.79 47.17
N ARG A 28 1.27 11.00 48.12
CA ARG A 28 0.73 11.51 49.38
C ARG A 28 1.80 12.23 50.21
N GLU A 29 3.00 11.64 50.35
CA GLU A 29 4.09 12.27 51.06
C GLU A 29 4.52 13.55 50.38
N TRP A 30 4.65 13.54 49.06
CA TRP A 30 4.96 14.73 48.27
C TRP A 30 3.93 15.84 48.51
N LEU A 31 2.63 15.54 48.41
CA LEU A 31 1.56 16.52 48.62
C LEU A 31 1.61 17.09 50.07
N ARG A 32 1.87 16.24 51.07
CA ARG A 32 2.02 16.68 52.45
C ARG A 32 3.20 17.64 52.62
N VAL A 33 4.35 17.27 52.12
CA VAL A 33 5.59 18.08 52.21
C VAL A 33 5.44 19.40 51.44
N LYS A 34 4.86 19.34 50.24
CA LYS A 34 4.59 20.49 49.39
C LYS A 34 3.66 21.50 50.09
N ASN A 35 2.58 21.00 50.74
CA ASN A 35 1.60 21.85 51.45
C ASN A 35 2.20 22.49 52.70
N LEU A 36 3.15 21.83 53.41
CA LEU A 36 3.88 22.41 54.53
C LEU A 36 4.84 23.51 54.08
N GLY A 37 5.32 23.44 52.83
CA GLY A 37 6.21 24.43 52.22
C GLY A 37 7.67 24.35 52.70
N ARG A 38 8.58 24.90 51.91
CA ARG A 38 10.05 24.90 52.13
C ARG A 38 10.47 25.66 53.42
N GLY A 39 9.62 26.51 53.94
CA GLY A 39 9.90 27.20 55.20
C GLY A 39 9.66 26.36 56.48
N THR A 40 8.91 25.26 56.37
CA THR A 40 8.53 24.41 57.51
C THR A 40 9.28 23.07 57.50
N VAL A 41 9.69 22.58 56.37
CA VAL A 41 10.44 21.33 56.21
C VAL A 41 11.86 21.61 55.73
N SER A 42 12.82 20.74 56.12
CA SER A 42 14.18 20.86 55.60
C SER A 42 14.24 20.68 54.09
N GLU A 43 15.18 21.34 53.42
CA GLU A 43 15.40 21.22 51.98
C GLU A 43 15.67 19.75 51.54
N SER A 44 16.42 19.00 52.38
CA SER A 44 16.66 17.56 52.14
C SER A 44 15.35 16.78 52.05
N ARG A 45 14.45 16.98 53.04
CA ARG A 45 13.16 16.28 53.06
C ARG A 45 12.25 16.66 51.90
N TYR A 46 12.30 17.96 51.50
CA TYR A 46 11.52 18.40 50.34
C TYR A 46 12.01 17.71 49.06
N THR A 47 13.34 17.71 48.86
CA THR A 47 13.93 17.06 47.67
C THR A 47 13.73 15.56 47.70
N GLU A 48 13.88 14.88 48.84
CA GLU A 48 13.64 13.44 48.97
C GLU A 48 12.23 13.05 48.59
N ALA A 49 11.22 13.79 49.07
CA ALA A 49 9.81 13.50 48.72
C ALA A 49 9.52 13.75 47.23
N GLU A 50 10.11 14.78 46.64
CA GLU A 50 9.98 15.07 45.20
C GLU A 50 10.60 13.96 44.36
N VAL A 51 11.84 13.57 44.67
CA VAL A 51 12.54 12.49 43.93
C VAL A 51 11.83 11.16 44.12
N ALA A 52 11.36 10.80 45.32
CA ALA A 52 10.64 9.57 45.56
C ALA A 52 9.36 9.48 44.70
N ARG A 53 8.63 10.60 44.60
CA ARG A 53 7.45 10.67 43.72
C ARG A 53 7.82 10.51 42.25
N GLN A 54 8.87 11.19 41.79
CA GLN A 54 9.31 11.05 40.39
C GLN A 54 9.75 9.61 40.05
N GLN A 55 10.47 8.96 40.95
CA GLN A 55 10.90 7.56 40.79
C GLN A 55 9.71 6.62 40.76
N ALA A 56 8.73 6.81 41.65
CA ALA A 56 7.51 5.99 41.67
C ALA A 56 6.67 6.17 40.40
N LEU A 57 6.54 7.41 39.90
CA LEU A 57 5.90 7.71 38.62
C LEU A 57 6.64 7.04 37.47
N ALA A 58 7.95 7.21 37.37
CA ALA A 58 8.74 6.59 36.31
C ALA A 58 8.58 5.05 36.29
N ARG A 59 8.45 4.44 37.48
CA ARG A 59 8.27 2.98 37.60
C ARG A 59 6.93 2.52 37.03
N VAL A 60 5.82 3.18 37.34
CA VAL A 60 4.49 2.79 36.81
C VAL A 60 4.40 3.04 35.30
N LEU A 61 5.04 4.12 34.81
CA LEU A 61 5.15 4.40 33.37
C LEU A 61 5.97 3.32 32.64
N ALA A 62 7.09 2.88 33.25
CA ALA A 62 7.92 1.81 32.68
C ALA A 62 7.17 0.47 32.56
N TYR A 63 6.21 0.21 33.43
CA TYR A 63 5.34 -0.96 33.34
C TYR A 63 4.15 -0.79 32.37
N GLY A 64 4.00 0.37 31.74
CA GLY A 64 3.01 0.59 30.67
C GLY A 64 1.79 1.43 31.03
N MET A 65 1.71 1.97 32.27
CA MET A 65 0.69 2.98 32.58
C MET A 65 0.97 4.28 31.84
N THR A 66 -0.07 5.01 31.49
CA THR A 66 0.05 6.39 31.01
C THR A 66 0.09 7.38 32.18
N GLU A 67 0.61 8.59 31.97
CA GLU A 67 0.57 9.66 33.00
C GLU A 67 -0.85 9.96 33.44
N LYS A 68 -1.83 9.91 32.55
CA LYS A 68 -3.25 10.10 32.86
C LYS A 68 -3.78 9.03 33.82
N GLN A 69 -3.42 7.77 33.60
CA GLN A 69 -3.80 6.66 34.48
C GLN A 69 -3.11 6.78 35.85
N ALA A 70 -1.82 7.12 35.89
CA ALA A 70 -1.07 7.35 37.11
C ALA A 70 -1.65 8.53 37.93
N SER A 71 -2.02 9.63 37.28
CA SER A 71 -2.67 10.77 37.92
C SER A 71 -4.06 10.40 38.48
N ALA A 72 -4.85 9.64 37.74
CA ALA A 72 -6.16 9.17 38.20
C ALA A 72 -6.05 8.25 39.43
N LEU A 73 -5.00 7.42 39.47
CA LEU A 73 -4.69 6.55 40.61
C LEU A 73 -4.41 7.35 41.88
N THR A 74 -3.58 8.41 41.79
CA THR A 74 -3.18 9.22 42.94
C THR A 74 -4.27 10.19 43.39
N THR A 75 -5.07 10.74 42.46
CA THR A 75 -6.17 11.66 42.78
C THR A 75 -7.21 11.04 43.75
N SER A 76 -7.46 9.74 43.57
CA SER A 76 -8.40 9.04 44.48
C SER A 76 -7.82 8.86 45.89
N GLY A 77 -6.50 8.81 46.02
CA GLY A 77 -5.80 8.55 47.26
C GLY A 77 -6.14 7.23 47.95
N ASP A 78 -6.87 6.35 47.30
CA ASP A 78 -7.35 5.09 47.84
C ASP A 78 -6.36 3.96 47.54
N GLY A 79 -5.71 3.43 48.58
CA GLY A 79 -4.76 2.32 48.44
C GLY A 79 -5.38 1.04 47.91
N THR A 80 -6.71 0.86 48.02
CA THR A 80 -7.39 -0.31 47.47
C THR A 80 -7.38 -0.36 45.93
N LYS A 81 -7.07 0.76 45.28
CA LYS A 81 -6.93 0.85 43.82
C LYS A 81 -5.62 0.37 43.26
N ALA A 82 -4.64 0.04 44.12
CA ALA A 82 -3.41 -0.63 43.70
C ALA A 82 -3.65 -2.11 43.42
N THR A 83 -4.45 -2.40 42.40
CA THR A 83 -4.89 -3.75 42.03
C THR A 83 -3.91 -4.46 41.12
N GLY A 84 -2.91 -3.78 40.62
CA GLY A 84 -2.00 -4.29 39.59
C GLY A 84 -2.57 -4.20 38.17
N SER A 85 -3.82 -3.80 38.04
CA SER A 85 -4.47 -3.69 36.74
C SER A 85 -4.19 -2.32 36.10
N PHE A 86 -3.98 -2.32 34.80
CA PHE A 86 -3.87 -1.13 33.98
C PHE A 86 -4.38 -1.40 32.56
N GLU A 87 -4.71 -0.34 31.86
CA GLU A 87 -5.23 -0.43 30.50
C GLU A 87 -4.11 -0.22 29.50
N LEU A 88 -3.93 -1.17 28.59
CA LEU A 88 -3.11 -0.98 27.41
C LEU A 88 -3.93 -0.21 26.37
N LEU A 89 -3.38 0.93 25.94
CA LEU A 89 -4.06 1.83 25.01
C LEU A 89 -3.38 1.77 23.64
N ALA A 90 -4.16 2.01 22.57
CA ALA A 90 -3.62 2.14 21.22
C ALA A 90 -2.64 3.32 21.15
N THR A 91 -1.43 3.07 20.68
CA THR A 91 -0.35 4.05 20.53
C THR A 91 -0.49 4.90 19.27
N ARG A 92 -1.38 4.48 18.35
CA ARG A 92 -1.72 5.15 17.11
C ARG A 92 -3.14 4.80 16.67
N ALA A 93 -3.71 5.61 15.78
CA ALA A 93 -4.89 5.21 15.04
C ALA A 93 -4.51 4.20 13.93
N GLY A 94 -5.43 3.33 13.54
CA GLY A 94 -5.20 2.34 12.48
C GLY A 94 -6.08 1.10 12.64
N THR A 95 -5.75 0.07 11.88
CA THR A 95 -6.41 -1.23 11.91
C THR A 95 -5.58 -2.24 12.69
N ILE A 96 -6.22 -3.02 13.56
CA ILE A 96 -5.56 -4.14 14.23
C ILE A 96 -5.45 -5.28 13.21
N LEU A 97 -4.22 -5.62 12.82
CA LEU A 97 -3.96 -6.74 11.92
C LEU A 97 -3.87 -8.07 12.67
N ARG A 98 -3.44 -8.03 13.94
CA ARG A 98 -3.25 -9.24 14.75
C ARG A 98 -3.41 -8.93 16.23
N ASP A 99 -4.05 -9.86 16.94
CA ASP A 99 -4.30 -9.88 18.38
C ASP A 99 -4.15 -11.31 18.94
N ASP A 100 -2.95 -11.89 18.81
CA ASP A 100 -2.65 -13.27 19.15
C ASP A 100 -2.52 -13.51 20.66
N PHE A 101 -3.61 -13.39 21.42
CA PHE A 101 -3.65 -13.74 22.82
C PHE A 101 -5.04 -14.19 23.27
N LEU A 102 -5.10 -14.91 24.38
CA LEU A 102 -6.36 -15.30 25.02
C LEU A 102 -6.56 -14.51 26.32
N VAL A 103 -7.80 -14.08 26.59
CA VAL A 103 -8.12 -13.42 27.84
C VAL A 103 -7.90 -14.36 28.99
N GLY A 104 -7.08 -13.95 29.97
CA GLY A 104 -6.69 -14.76 31.14
C GLY A 104 -5.40 -15.55 30.97
N GLU A 105 -4.74 -15.49 29.81
CA GLU A 105 -3.43 -16.11 29.68
C GLU A 105 -2.33 -15.29 30.34
N LEU A 106 -1.22 -15.98 30.69
CA LEU A 106 0.00 -15.34 31.19
C LEU A 106 0.80 -14.76 30.03
N ILE A 107 1.04 -13.44 30.10
CA ILE A 107 1.81 -12.71 29.09
C ILE A 107 3.23 -12.46 29.60
N GLU A 108 4.22 -12.86 28.80
CA GLU A 108 5.62 -12.56 29.12
C GLU A 108 6.01 -11.15 28.66
N PRO A 109 6.90 -10.45 29.39
CA PRO A 109 7.42 -9.17 28.97
C PRO A 109 8.10 -9.25 27.61
N GLY A 110 7.77 -8.27 26.71
CA GLY A 110 8.31 -8.22 25.35
C GLY A 110 7.46 -8.92 24.29
N ARG A 111 6.40 -9.62 24.67
CA ARG A 111 5.44 -10.18 23.70
C ARG A 111 4.63 -9.07 23.04
N VAL A 112 4.55 -9.11 21.72
CA VAL A 112 3.66 -8.24 20.93
C VAL A 112 2.23 -8.72 21.10
N LEU A 113 1.33 -7.88 21.62
CA LEU A 113 -0.07 -8.20 21.83
C LEU A 113 -0.96 -7.73 20.68
N PHE A 114 -0.64 -6.58 20.12
CA PHE A 114 -1.39 -6.00 19.01
C PHE A 114 -0.42 -5.51 17.95
N ASP A 115 -0.79 -5.75 16.71
CA ASP A 115 -0.16 -5.17 15.53
C ASP A 115 -1.14 -4.17 14.91
N ILE A 116 -0.80 -2.89 15.02
CA ILE A 116 -1.67 -1.79 14.58
C ILE A 116 -1.00 -1.07 13.42
N THR A 117 -1.63 -1.12 12.25
CA THR A 117 -1.14 -0.52 11.02
C THR A 117 -2.08 0.59 10.55
N ASP A 118 -1.48 1.68 10.08
CA ASP A 118 -2.22 2.72 9.36
C ASP A 118 -2.32 2.28 7.89
N GLU A 119 -3.52 1.97 7.46
CA GLU A 119 -3.82 1.50 6.10
C GLU A 119 -4.32 2.64 5.19
N SER A 120 -4.28 3.89 5.64
CA SER A 120 -4.70 5.05 4.84
C SER A 120 -3.85 5.25 3.58
N VAL A 121 -2.59 4.80 3.64
CA VAL A 121 -1.65 4.78 2.53
C VAL A 121 -1.00 3.41 2.47
N LEU A 122 -1.09 2.75 1.33
CA LEU A 122 -0.50 1.43 1.11
C LEU A 122 0.62 1.48 0.07
N TRP A 123 1.55 0.57 0.21
CA TRP A 123 2.60 0.35 -0.77
C TRP A 123 2.37 -0.97 -1.50
N VAL A 124 2.28 -0.87 -2.82
CA VAL A 124 2.15 -2.02 -3.71
C VAL A 124 3.53 -2.35 -4.28
N GLU A 125 3.98 -3.58 -4.09
CA GLU A 125 5.22 -4.10 -4.67
C GLU A 125 4.90 -4.78 -6.01
N ALA A 126 5.12 -4.06 -7.10
CA ALA A 126 4.94 -4.59 -8.46
C ALA A 126 6.26 -5.18 -9.00
N GLN A 127 6.18 -6.33 -9.67
CA GLN A 127 7.33 -7.00 -10.25
C GLN A 127 7.42 -6.72 -11.76
N GLN A 128 8.47 -6.04 -12.19
CA GLN A 128 8.73 -5.74 -13.59
C GLN A 128 9.77 -6.72 -14.17
N VAL A 129 9.45 -7.41 -15.25
CA VAL A 129 10.44 -8.21 -15.99
C VAL A 129 11.57 -7.32 -16.50
N ALA A 130 12.81 -7.73 -16.28
CA ALA A 130 13.99 -6.87 -16.54
C ALA A 130 14.30 -6.60 -18.01
N THR A 131 13.74 -7.40 -18.94
CA THR A 131 14.05 -7.33 -20.38
C THR A 131 12.86 -6.84 -21.19
N GLY A 132 13.11 -5.92 -22.12
CA GLY A 132 12.13 -5.51 -23.15
C GLY A 132 11.11 -4.46 -22.74
N LEU A 133 11.09 -4.01 -21.50
CA LEU A 133 10.14 -2.98 -21.06
C LEU A 133 10.79 -1.57 -21.01
N PRO A 134 9.99 -0.54 -21.30
CA PRO A 134 10.46 0.85 -21.21
C PRO A 134 10.89 1.19 -19.79
N HIS A 135 11.74 2.20 -19.68
CA HIS A 135 12.15 2.74 -18.40
C HIS A 135 10.98 3.41 -17.70
N ILE A 136 10.68 2.96 -16.49
CA ILE A 136 9.68 3.58 -15.62
C ILE A 136 10.37 4.63 -14.76
N GLU A 137 9.89 5.87 -14.83
CA GLU A 137 10.44 6.96 -14.02
C GLU A 137 9.82 6.96 -12.61
N THR A 138 10.57 7.50 -11.64
CA THR A 138 10.00 7.83 -10.32
C THR A 138 8.94 8.91 -10.53
N ASN A 139 7.84 8.83 -9.80
CA ASN A 139 6.61 9.63 -9.96
C ASN A 139 5.80 9.31 -11.23
N ALA A 140 6.11 8.24 -11.95
CA ALA A 140 5.23 7.73 -12.99
C ALA A 140 3.86 7.40 -12.39
N LYS A 141 2.81 7.78 -13.10
CA LYS A 141 1.44 7.44 -12.69
C LYS A 141 1.24 5.94 -12.79
N ALA A 142 0.56 5.39 -11.79
CA ALA A 142 0.17 4.00 -11.74
C ALA A 142 -1.32 3.89 -11.39
N ARG A 143 -1.92 2.77 -11.74
CA ARG A 143 -3.25 2.38 -11.31
C ARG A 143 -3.20 0.96 -10.80
N VAL A 144 -3.92 0.71 -9.72
CA VAL A 144 -3.93 -0.56 -9.02
C VAL A 144 -5.37 -1.06 -8.93
N SER A 145 -5.59 -2.35 -9.15
CA SER A 145 -6.90 -2.98 -9.07
C SER A 145 -6.81 -4.38 -8.46
N VAL A 146 -7.81 -4.77 -7.66
CA VAL A 146 -7.96 -6.12 -7.12
C VAL A 146 -8.69 -7.04 -8.11
N ASP A 147 -9.67 -6.50 -8.82
CA ASP A 147 -10.62 -7.25 -9.65
C ASP A 147 -10.57 -6.91 -11.15
N GLY A 148 -9.69 -5.98 -11.54
CA GLY A 148 -9.59 -5.46 -12.92
C GLY A 148 -10.72 -4.49 -13.32
N GLN A 149 -11.66 -4.19 -12.43
CA GLN A 149 -12.81 -3.31 -12.71
C GLN A 149 -12.65 -1.95 -12.03
N LEU A 150 -12.40 -1.97 -10.73
CA LEU A 150 -12.16 -0.76 -9.95
C LEU A 150 -10.66 -0.45 -9.90
N TRP A 151 -10.28 0.72 -10.40
CA TRP A 151 -8.89 1.16 -10.46
C TRP A 151 -8.65 2.35 -9.54
N ILE A 152 -7.67 2.19 -8.64
CA ILE A 152 -7.24 3.22 -7.70
C ILE A 152 -5.95 3.85 -8.23
N GLU A 153 -5.89 5.16 -8.21
CA GLU A 153 -4.70 5.89 -8.66
C GLU A 153 -3.56 5.80 -7.64
N GLY A 154 -2.36 5.72 -8.16
CA GLY A 154 -1.13 5.69 -7.37
C GLY A 154 0.05 6.25 -8.14
N SER A 155 1.21 6.29 -7.51
CA SER A 155 2.44 6.75 -8.14
C SER A 155 3.64 5.88 -7.76
N VAL A 156 4.56 5.70 -8.69
CA VAL A 156 5.82 4.99 -8.45
C VAL A 156 6.72 5.84 -7.57
N ILE A 157 6.91 5.44 -6.31
CA ILE A 157 7.75 6.18 -5.36
C ILE A 157 9.19 5.66 -5.32
N GLN A 158 9.38 4.38 -5.67
CA GLN A 158 10.69 3.76 -5.62
C GLN A 158 10.82 2.68 -6.70
N ARG A 159 11.99 2.61 -7.28
CA ARG A 159 12.42 1.54 -8.18
C ARG A 159 13.65 0.87 -7.60
N HIS A 160 13.56 -0.42 -7.34
CA HIS A 160 14.70 -1.19 -6.86
C HIS A 160 15.70 -1.40 -8.00
N HIS A 161 16.99 -1.17 -7.74
CA HIS A 161 18.06 -1.38 -8.71
C HIS A 161 18.52 -2.84 -8.76
N GLN A 162 18.27 -3.58 -7.68
CA GLN A 162 18.64 -4.99 -7.59
C GLN A 162 17.67 -5.84 -8.39
N LEU A 163 18.20 -6.73 -9.19
CA LEU A 163 17.45 -7.76 -9.89
C LEU A 163 17.25 -8.95 -8.95
N ASP A 164 16.06 -9.45 -8.86
CA ASP A 164 15.81 -10.76 -8.26
C ASP A 164 16.30 -11.83 -9.23
N GLU A 165 17.31 -12.60 -8.82
CA GLU A 165 17.97 -13.59 -9.66
C GLU A 165 17.06 -14.79 -10.00
N THR A 166 16.11 -15.08 -9.12
CA THR A 166 15.19 -16.20 -9.28
C THR A 166 14.09 -15.88 -10.28
N THR A 167 13.44 -14.73 -10.12
CA THR A 167 12.32 -14.30 -10.96
C THR A 167 12.78 -13.47 -12.17
N ARG A 168 14.01 -12.97 -12.17
CA ARG A 168 14.56 -12.03 -13.16
C ARG A 168 13.73 -10.76 -13.31
N THR A 169 13.16 -10.31 -12.18
CA THR A 169 12.35 -9.11 -12.11
C THR A 169 13.01 -8.02 -11.27
N ARG A 170 12.55 -6.80 -11.44
CA ARG A 170 12.84 -5.65 -10.56
C ARG A 170 11.57 -5.23 -9.86
N SER A 171 11.67 -4.95 -8.57
CA SER A 171 10.54 -4.43 -7.82
C SER A 171 10.37 -2.93 -8.05
N LEU A 172 9.12 -2.54 -8.21
CA LEU A 172 8.64 -1.16 -8.21
C LEU A 172 7.74 -0.99 -6.99
N ARG A 173 7.97 0.06 -6.23
CA ARG A 173 7.08 0.42 -5.13
C ARG A 173 6.17 1.55 -5.56
N ILE A 174 4.88 1.30 -5.45
CA ILE A 174 3.82 2.23 -5.81
C ILE A 174 3.09 2.61 -4.55
N GLU A 175 2.96 3.89 -4.30
CA GLU A 175 2.17 4.44 -3.22
C GLU A 175 0.75 4.68 -3.70
N VAL A 176 -0.21 4.24 -2.91
CA VAL A 176 -1.65 4.32 -3.19
C VAL A 176 -2.36 4.88 -1.98
N GLU A 177 -3.16 5.92 -2.14
CA GLU A 177 -4.08 6.38 -1.12
C GLU A 177 -5.26 5.40 -0.98
N ASN A 178 -5.56 4.99 0.25
CA ASN A 178 -6.58 3.99 0.55
C ASN A 178 -7.64 4.53 1.51
N ALA A 179 -8.09 5.75 1.29
CA ALA A 179 -9.05 6.43 2.16
C ALA A 179 -10.41 5.69 2.28
N GLU A 180 -10.77 4.91 1.27
CA GLU A 180 -12.02 4.14 1.22
C GLU A 180 -11.87 2.69 1.69
N ASP A 181 -10.69 2.31 2.24
CA ASP A 181 -10.38 0.97 2.77
C ASP A 181 -10.64 -0.17 1.77
N GLN A 182 -10.31 0.08 0.49
CA GLN A 182 -10.55 -0.86 -0.62
C GLN A 182 -9.43 -1.87 -0.81
N LEU A 183 -8.23 -1.56 -0.32
CA LEU A 183 -7.06 -2.40 -0.40
C LEU A 183 -6.62 -2.84 1.00
N HIS A 184 -6.16 -4.09 1.11
CA HIS A 184 -5.65 -4.63 2.37
C HIS A 184 -4.25 -5.22 2.19
N PRO A 185 -3.39 -5.15 3.22
CA PRO A 185 -2.07 -5.77 3.18
C PRO A 185 -2.14 -7.26 2.86
N GLY A 186 -1.26 -7.71 1.97
CA GLY A 186 -1.18 -9.11 1.55
C GLY A 186 -2.09 -9.50 0.39
N GLN A 187 -2.90 -8.58 -0.15
CA GLN A 187 -3.69 -8.85 -1.36
C GLN A 187 -2.82 -8.85 -2.61
N PHE A 188 -3.17 -9.71 -3.58
CA PHE A 188 -2.66 -9.62 -4.94
C PHE A 188 -3.48 -8.62 -5.73
N VAL A 189 -2.78 -7.78 -6.49
CA VAL A 189 -3.38 -6.71 -7.28
C VAL A 189 -2.78 -6.67 -8.69
N GLU A 190 -3.58 -6.22 -9.64
CA GLU A 190 -3.10 -5.84 -10.96
C GLU A 190 -2.58 -4.40 -10.92
N VAL A 191 -1.47 -4.16 -11.65
CA VAL A 191 -0.83 -2.85 -11.69
C VAL A 191 -0.62 -2.43 -13.14
N VAL A 192 -1.07 -1.23 -13.47
CA VAL A 192 -0.79 -0.57 -14.74
C VAL A 192 0.04 0.68 -14.46
N VAL A 193 1.22 0.78 -15.05
CA VAL A 193 2.13 1.92 -14.89
C VAL A 193 2.27 2.65 -16.22
N GLU A 194 2.15 3.98 -16.20
CA GLU A 194 2.42 4.81 -17.36
C GLU A 194 3.93 4.84 -17.64
N THR A 195 4.33 4.41 -18.84
CA THR A 195 5.72 4.34 -19.24
C THR A 195 6.04 5.43 -20.24
N GLY A 196 6.86 6.40 -19.81
CA GLY A 196 7.55 7.35 -20.69
C GLY A 196 6.67 8.41 -21.35
N LYS A 197 7.31 9.22 -22.20
CA LYS A 197 6.67 10.26 -23.00
C LYS A 197 5.75 9.61 -24.03
N ARG A 198 4.50 9.99 -24.02
CA ARG A 198 3.56 9.67 -25.10
C ARG A 198 4.10 10.28 -26.41
N ALA A 199 4.84 9.54 -27.17
CA ALA A 199 4.96 9.84 -28.58
C ALA A 199 3.63 9.44 -29.23
N PRO A 200 2.97 10.29 -29.99
CA PRO A 200 1.81 9.89 -30.77
C PRO A 200 2.26 8.74 -31.67
N THR A 201 1.65 7.58 -31.49
CA THR A 201 1.94 6.38 -32.26
C THR A 201 0.69 6.00 -33.00
N LEU A 202 0.83 5.75 -34.30
CA LEU A 202 -0.27 5.26 -35.11
C LEU A 202 -0.69 3.87 -34.60
N ALA A 203 -1.97 3.70 -34.35
CA ALA A 203 -2.52 2.42 -33.92
C ALA A 203 -3.85 2.15 -34.65
N ILE A 204 -4.09 0.89 -34.97
CA ILE A 204 -5.31 0.45 -35.59
C ILE A 204 -5.92 -0.71 -34.77
N PRO A 205 -7.23 -0.96 -34.88
CA PRO A 205 -7.85 -2.13 -34.26
C PRO A 205 -7.17 -3.42 -34.72
N LYS A 206 -6.91 -4.34 -33.80
CA LYS A 206 -6.33 -5.64 -34.08
C LYS A 206 -7.10 -6.42 -35.16
N ALA A 207 -8.42 -6.24 -35.22
CA ALA A 207 -9.30 -6.85 -36.21
C ALA A 207 -8.99 -6.40 -37.66
N ALA A 208 -8.37 -5.25 -37.85
CA ALA A 208 -7.96 -4.75 -39.17
C ALA A 208 -6.72 -5.47 -39.74
N VAL A 209 -5.93 -6.13 -38.90
CA VAL A 209 -4.69 -6.79 -39.33
C VAL A 209 -4.94 -8.25 -39.65
N THR A 210 -4.54 -8.67 -40.84
CA THR A 210 -4.55 -10.07 -41.27
C THR A 210 -3.18 -10.52 -41.78
N MET A 211 -2.96 -11.81 -41.88
CA MET A 211 -1.71 -12.37 -42.43
C MET A 211 -1.91 -12.79 -43.89
N ILE A 212 -1.13 -12.24 -44.81
CA ILE A 212 -1.10 -12.62 -46.23
C ILE A 212 0.33 -12.97 -46.61
N GLY A 213 0.55 -14.17 -47.13
CA GLY A 213 1.90 -14.61 -47.47
C GLY A 213 2.92 -14.65 -46.32
N GLY A 214 2.45 -14.72 -45.07
CA GLY A 214 3.31 -14.69 -43.90
C GLY A 214 3.61 -13.27 -43.36
N SER A 215 3.12 -12.21 -44.02
CA SER A 215 3.31 -10.81 -43.63
C SER A 215 2.02 -10.21 -43.04
N PRO A 216 2.12 -9.39 -41.99
CA PRO A 216 1.00 -8.59 -41.51
C PRO A 216 0.53 -7.63 -42.61
N THR A 217 -0.78 -7.62 -42.87
CA THR A 217 -1.38 -6.85 -43.97
C THR A 217 -2.68 -6.22 -43.49
N VAL A 218 -2.96 -5.01 -43.92
CA VAL A 218 -4.22 -4.30 -43.76
C VAL A 218 -4.84 -4.03 -45.12
N PHE A 219 -6.14 -3.77 -45.16
CA PHE A 219 -6.82 -3.29 -46.35
C PHE A 219 -7.12 -1.81 -46.18
N SER A 220 -6.46 -0.95 -46.92
CA SER A 220 -6.66 0.51 -46.97
C SER A 220 -7.57 0.89 -48.14
N LEU A 221 -8.41 1.90 -47.92
CA LEU A 221 -9.25 2.46 -48.99
C LEU A 221 -8.44 3.52 -49.73
N GLU A 222 -8.13 3.26 -51.00
CA GLU A 222 -7.57 4.25 -51.91
C GLU A 222 -8.66 4.79 -52.86
N ASP A 223 -8.35 5.79 -53.62
CA ASP A 223 -9.23 6.57 -54.55
C ASP A 223 -10.55 5.85 -54.97
N GLY A 224 -11.64 6.19 -54.27
CA GLY A 224 -12.95 5.67 -54.52
C GLY A 224 -13.42 4.59 -53.54
N ASP A 225 -13.94 3.47 -54.05
CA ASP A 225 -14.51 2.37 -53.24
C ASP A 225 -13.64 1.08 -53.26
N GLU A 226 -12.36 1.20 -53.66
CA GLU A 226 -11.48 0.03 -53.78
C GLU A 226 -10.55 -0.11 -52.56
N PHE A 227 -10.50 -1.35 -52.03
CA PHE A 227 -9.58 -1.68 -50.94
C PHE A 227 -8.30 -2.33 -51.52
N HIS A 228 -7.15 -1.75 -51.15
CA HIS A 228 -5.85 -2.29 -51.51
C HIS A 228 -5.18 -2.95 -50.29
N ALA A 229 -4.49 -4.03 -50.54
CA ALA A 229 -3.78 -4.78 -49.51
C ALA A 229 -2.39 -4.19 -49.28
N GLU A 230 -2.14 -3.62 -48.13
CA GLU A 230 -0.84 -3.05 -47.77
C GLU A 230 -0.15 -3.86 -46.69
N THR A 231 1.11 -4.20 -46.92
CA THR A 231 1.94 -4.84 -45.90
C THR A 231 2.37 -3.82 -44.85
N VAL A 232 2.10 -4.13 -43.60
CA VAL A 232 2.41 -3.26 -42.49
C VAL A 232 3.46 -3.84 -41.55
N SER A 233 4.25 -2.98 -40.95
CA SER A 233 5.10 -3.35 -39.81
C SER A 233 4.35 -3.07 -38.51
N VAL A 234 4.01 -4.12 -37.78
CA VAL A 234 3.29 -4.02 -36.51
C VAL A 234 4.26 -3.92 -35.34
N GLY A 235 3.85 -3.17 -34.30
CA GLY A 235 4.58 -3.03 -33.06
C GLY A 235 3.86 -3.69 -31.87
N ALA A 236 3.80 -3.04 -30.73
CA ALA A 236 3.16 -3.54 -29.53
C ALA A 236 1.64 -3.62 -29.67
N THR A 237 1.05 -4.67 -29.09
CA THR A 237 -0.40 -4.80 -28.94
C THR A 237 -0.81 -4.33 -27.53
N VAL A 238 -1.81 -3.44 -27.46
CA VAL A 238 -2.33 -2.92 -26.20
C VAL A 238 -3.85 -3.05 -26.23
N GLY A 239 -4.39 -4.00 -25.49
CA GLY A 239 -5.82 -4.36 -25.55
C GLY A 239 -6.23 -4.80 -26.95
N ASP A 240 -7.24 -4.13 -27.52
CA ASP A 240 -7.76 -4.39 -28.87
C ASP A 240 -7.05 -3.59 -29.97
N TRP A 241 -5.98 -2.88 -29.65
CA TRP A 241 -5.22 -2.03 -30.57
C TRP A 241 -3.81 -2.58 -30.81
N VAL A 242 -3.32 -2.43 -32.02
CA VAL A 242 -1.95 -2.73 -32.41
C VAL A 242 -1.28 -1.48 -32.99
N THR A 243 -0.07 -1.18 -32.52
CA THR A 243 0.69 -0.05 -33.06
C THR A 243 1.29 -0.39 -34.42
N ILE A 244 1.32 0.59 -35.31
CA ILE A 244 1.91 0.46 -36.65
C ILE A 244 3.16 1.28 -36.73
N ASN A 245 4.26 0.65 -37.11
CA ASN A 245 5.56 1.31 -37.31
C ASN A 245 5.73 1.86 -38.73
N SER A 246 5.10 1.19 -39.72
CA SER A 246 5.11 1.62 -41.13
C SER A 246 4.07 0.86 -41.94
N GLY A 247 3.69 1.42 -43.10
CA GLY A 247 2.78 0.80 -44.07
C GLY A 247 1.42 1.49 -44.15
N VAL A 248 0.99 2.28 -43.17
CA VAL A 248 -0.16 3.18 -43.25
C VAL A 248 0.14 4.51 -42.58
N GLU A 249 -0.56 5.55 -42.96
CA GLU A 249 -0.36 6.92 -42.47
C GLU A 249 -1.59 7.42 -41.68
N THR A 250 -1.41 8.53 -40.98
CA THR A 250 -2.53 9.16 -40.26
C THR A 250 -3.52 9.76 -41.26
N GLY A 251 -4.74 9.28 -41.21
CA GLY A 251 -5.82 9.70 -42.13
C GLY A 251 -6.26 8.58 -43.08
N ASP A 252 -5.49 7.52 -43.19
CA ASP A 252 -5.88 6.37 -44.01
C ASP A 252 -7.10 5.67 -43.40
N ILE A 253 -8.00 5.23 -44.29
CA ILE A 253 -9.18 4.47 -43.91
C ILE A 253 -8.89 2.98 -44.07
N VAL A 254 -8.89 2.25 -42.96
CA VAL A 254 -8.63 0.81 -42.96
C VAL A 254 -9.89 0.01 -42.65
N ALA A 255 -10.03 -1.13 -43.32
CA ALA A 255 -11.14 -2.05 -43.07
C ALA A 255 -10.95 -2.73 -41.71
N THR A 256 -11.94 -2.62 -40.83
CA THR A 256 -11.98 -3.30 -39.53
C THR A 256 -12.95 -4.48 -39.52
N ASP A 257 -13.95 -4.44 -40.40
CA ASP A 257 -14.93 -5.52 -40.64
C ASP A 257 -14.78 -6.10 -42.05
N GLY A 258 -15.15 -7.35 -42.21
CA GLY A 258 -15.06 -8.00 -43.50
C GLY A 258 -13.65 -8.33 -44.01
N VAL A 259 -12.62 -8.13 -43.20
CA VAL A 259 -11.20 -8.34 -43.53
C VAL A 259 -10.91 -9.75 -44.11
N PHE A 260 -11.56 -10.77 -43.54
CA PHE A 260 -11.46 -12.13 -44.06
C PHE A 260 -12.07 -12.30 -45.46
N HIS A 261 -13.16 -11.56 -45.74
CA HIS A 261 -13.80 -11.57 -47.07
C HIS A 261 -12.91 -10.92 -48.12
N LEU A 262 -12.35 -9.74 -47.82
CA LEU A 262 -11.37 -9.04 -48.66
C LEU A 262 -10.14 -9.90 -48.96
N LYS A 263 -9.58 -10.55 -47.95
CA LYS A 263 -8.49 -11.52 -48.13
C LYS A 263 -8.87 -12.65 -49.08
N SER A 264 -10.10 -13.19 -48.96
CA SER A 264 -10.55 -14.30 -49.78
C SER A 264 -10.77 -13.89 -51.24
N LEU A 265 -11.24 -12.66 -51.48
CA LEU A 265 -11.39 -12.11 -52.84
C LEU A 265 -10.02 -11.89 -53.52
N MET A 266 -9.08 -11.28 -52.77
CA MET A 266 -7.73 -11.08 -53.29
C MET A 266 -7.02 -12.37 -53.67
N LEU A 267 -7.12 -13.43 -52.81
CA LEU A 267 -6.52 -14.73 -53.11
C LEU A 267 -7.17 -15.42 -54.31
N LYS A 268 -8.45 -15.20 -54.55
CA LYS A 268 -9.15 -15.74 -55.75
C LYS A 268 -8.71 -15.03 -57.02
N SER A 269 -8.54 -13.70 -57.02
CA SER A 269 -8.06 -12.94 -58.17
C SER A 269 -6.63 -13.35 -58.57
N SER A 270 -5.76 -13.55 -57.59
CA SER A 270 -4.38 -13.99 -57.85
C SER A 270 -4.27 -15.41 -58.39
N LEU A 271 -5.24 -16.29 -58.12
CA LEU A 271 -5.31 -17.64 -58.68
C LEU A 271 -5.93 -17.69 -60.07
N GLY A 272 -6.73 -16.65 -60.43
CA GLY A 272 -7.39 -16.55 -61.76
C GLY A 272 -6.48 -16.10 -62.90
N GLU A 273 -5.40 -15.38 -62.64
CA GLU A 273 -4.46 -14.92 -63.67
C GLU A 273 -3.38 -15.96 -64.08
N GLY A 274 -3.35 -17.10 -63.42
CA GLY A 274 -2.37 -18.18 -63.67
C GLY A 274 -2.71 -19.20 -64.77
N HIS A 275 -3.87 -19.07 -65.46
CA HIS A 275 -4.30 -20.01 -66.54
C HIS A 275 -4.55 -19.29 -67.87
N GLY A 276 -3.54 -18.70 -68.42
CA GLY A 276 -3.56 -18.14 -69.77
C GLY A 276 -2.22 -18.20 -70.48
N HIS A 277 -1.76 -19.40 -70.81
CA HIS A 277 -0.88 -19.63 -71.99
C HIS A 277 -0.85 -21.11 -72.30
#